data_d771d6997a50706817ca1d2e3e207e69
#
_entry.id   d771d6997a50706817ca1d2e3e207e69
#
_cell.length_a   1.000
_cell.length_b   1.000
_cell.length_c   1.000
_cell.angle_alpha   90.00
_cell.angle_beta   90.00
_cell.angle_gamma   90.00
#
_symmetry.space_group_name_H-M   'P 1'
#
loop_
_entity.id
_entity.type
_entity.pdbx_description
1 polymer ?
#
loop_
_entity_poly.entity_id
_entity_poly.type
_entity_poly.pdbx_seq_one_letter_code
_entity_poly.pdbx_strand_id
1 'polypeptide(L)'
;MSYIQNLVFTFRSKVPVILQTESSECGLACLAMISSYYGHYETIFTLRQKYSVSIKGSSLSDLIKIAGKINLNSRPLRLEMDELSKLRLPCIIHINMDHFVVLVSVNKKIEVIDPSLGKRFYSIDEFSDIFTGIALEIWPNSKFEKNEKKEIFNFFHLLHDLKSLLPSFSYILILAVVL
;
A
#
# COMPACT_ATOMS: atom_id res chain seq x y z
N MET A 1 21.68 32.42 -27.30
CA MET A 1 21.86 31.76 -25.97
C MET A 1 20.50 31.33 -25.47
N SER A 2 20.27 30.05 -25.56
CA SER A 2 18.94 29.45 -25.30
C SER A 2 18.80 29.11 -23.82
N TYR A 3 17.87 29.79 -23.13
CA TYR A 3 17.43 29.40 -21.80
C TYR A 3 16.30 28.38 -21.95
N ILE A 4 16.64 27.14 -22.19
CA ILE A 4 15.70 26.02 -21.93
C ILE A 4 15.85 25.71 -20.44
N GLN A 5 15.16 26.48 -19.62
CA GLN A 5 15.00 26.16 -18.21
C GLN A 5 14.17 24.88 -18.09
N ASN A 6 14.75 23.92 -17.42
CA ASN A 6 14.21 22.63 -17.03
C ASN A 6 12.73 22.73 -16.57
N LEU A 7 11.82 22.41 -17.47
CA LEU A 7 10.45 22.04 -17.10
C LEU A 7 10.52 20.68 -16.38
N VAL A 8 10.82 20.73 -15.09
CA VAL A 8 10.61 19.58 -14.22
C VAL A 8 9.10 19.38 -14.12
N PHE A 9 8.55 18.60 -15.03
CA PHE A 9 7.21 18.06 -14.83
C PHE A 9 7.28 17.15 -13.60
N THR A 10 7.00 17.72 -12.44
CA THR A 10 6.80 16.95 -11.23
C THR A 10 5.48 16.19 -11.40
N PHE A 11 5.53 15.05 -12.06
CA PHE A 11 4.44 14.09 -12.00
C PHE A 11 4.28 13.72 -10.54
N ARG A 12 3.27 14.32 -9.90
CA ARG A 12 2.92 13.99 -8.53
C ARG A 12 2.58 12.51 -8.52
N SER A 13 3.47 11.70 -7.96
CA SER A 13 3.26 10.25 -7.85
C SER A 13 1.90 10.03 -7.17
N LYS A 14 1.04 9.24 -7.80
CA LYS A 14 -0.23 8.84 -7.19
C LYS A 14 0.06 7.71 -6.21
N VAL A 15 -0.58 7.73 -5.06
CA VAL A 15 -0.53 6.59 -4.14
C VAL A 15 -1.21 5.41 -4.83
N PRO A 16 -0.52 4.27 -5.02
CA PRO A 16 -1.16 3.10 -5.63
C PRO A 16 -2.18 2.50 -4.66
N VAL A 17 -3.21 1.86 -5.20
CA VAL A 17 -4.17 1.09 -4.42
C VAL A 17 -3.62 -0.32 -4.26
N ILE A 18 -3.34 -0.72 -3.01
CA ILE A 18 -2.90 -2.07 -2.66
C ILE A 18 -3.91 -2.63 -1.67
N LEU A 19 -4.64 -3.66 -2.10
CA LEU A 19 -5.67 -4.29 -1.27
C LEU A 19 -5.04 -5.32 -0.34
N GLN A 20 -5.55 -5.37 0.91
CA GLN A 20 -5.20 -6.42 1.85
C GLN A 20 -5.81 -7.77 1.41
N THR A 21 -5.16 -8.85 1.75
CA THR A 21 -5.67 -10.21 1.53
C THR A 21 -6.33 -10.77 2.78
N GLU A 22 -5.87 -10.35 3.95
CA GLU A 22 -6.40 -10.74 5.26
C GLU A 22 -6.76 -9.51 6.08
N SER A 23 -7.75 -9.62 6.96
CA SER A 23 -8.22 -8.51 7.79
C SER A 23 -7.14 -7.91 8.70
N SER A 24 -6.14 -8.71 9.07
CA SER A 24 -5.01 -8.29 9.92
C SER A 24 -3.93 -7.47 9.18
N GLU A 25 -4.04 -7.27 7.87
CA GLU A 25 -2.98 -6.71 7.02
C GLU A 25 -3.16 -5.25 6.65
N CYS A 26 -4.20 -4.58 7.14
CA CYS A 26 -4.47 -3.17 6.79
C CYS A 26 -3.24 -2.27 6.98
N GLY A 27 -2.53 -2.42 8.09
CA GLY A 27 -1.31 -1.65 8.37
C GLY A 27 -0.16 -1.93 7.40
N LEU A 28 0.08 -3.21 7.04
CA LEU A 28 1.11 -3.58 6.06
C LEU A 28 0.76 -3.06 4.67
N ALA A 29 -0.50 -3.14 4.27
CA ALA A 29 -0.97 -2.60 3.00
C ALA A 29 -0.76 -1.08 2.92
N CYS A 30 -1.05 -0.36 4.02
CA CYS A 30 -0.78 1.07 4.12
C CYS A 30 0.72 1.39 3.97
N LEU A 31 1.61 0.63 4.63
CA LEU A 31 3.05 0.80 4.48
C LEU A 31 3.53 0.50 3.05
N ALA A 32 3.02 -0.56 2.42
CA ALA A 32 3.33 -0.89 1.03
C ALA A 32 2.88 0.22 0.06
N MET A 33 1.70 0.80 0.27
CA MET A 33 1.20 1.93 -0.53
C MET A 33 2.09 3.17 -0.40
N ILE A 34 2.49 3.53 0.82
CA ILE A 34 3.34 4.70 1.07
C ILE A 34 4.77 4.46 0.57
N SER A 35 5.34 3.27 0.79
CA SER A 35 6.65 2.89 0.26
C SER A 35 6.67 2.99 -1.27
N SER A 36 5.64 2.46 -1.94
CA SER A 36 5.48 2.55 -3.39
C SER A 36 5.30 3.98 -3.90
N TYR A 37 4.60 4.83 -3.16
CA TYR A 37 4.46 6.25 -3.47
C TYR A 37 5.83 6.96 -3.54
N TYR A 38 6.75 6.59 -2.66
CA TYR A 38 8.12 7.10 -2.67
C TYR A 38 9.06 6.39 -3.65
N GLY A 39 8.58 5.36 -4.37
CA GLY A 39 9.32 4.67 -5.42
C GLY A 39 10.02 3.39 -4.98
N HIS A 40 9.71 2.85 -3.82
CA HIS A 40 10.15 1.54 -3.37
C HIS A 40 8.97 0.57 -3.32
N TYR A 41 8.91 -0.34 -4.29
CA TYR A 41 7.78 -1.26 -4.46
C TYR A 41 7.96 -2.50 -3.59
N GLU A 42 7.33 -2.51 -2.44
CA GLU A 42 7.20 -3.68 -1.56
C GLU A 42 5.79 -4.27 -1.68
N THR A 43 5.70 -5.59 -1.82
CA THR A 43 4.40 -6.28 -1.81
C THR A 43 4.00 -6.61 -0.37
N ILE A 44 2.69 -6.75 -0.11
CA ILE A 44 2.21 -7.22 1.20
C ILE A 44 2.81 -8.59 1.52
N PHE A 45 2.92 -9.46 0.53
CA PHE A 45 3.54 -10.79 0.67
C PHE A 45 4.98 -10.70 1.17
N THR A 46 5.80 -9.82 0.57
CA THR A 46 7.20 -9.60 0.99
C THR A 46 7.27 -9.05 2.41
N LEU A 47 6.42 -8.07 2.73
CA LEU A 47 6.35 -7.50 4.08
C LEU A 47 5.90 -8.54 5.10
N ARG A 48 4.93 -9.39 4.77
CA ARG A 48 4.46 -10.49 5.63
C ARG A 48 5.57 -11.50 5.92
N GLN A 49 6.34 -11.90 4.91
CA GLN A 49 7.46 -12.84 5.08
C GLN A 49 8.59 -12.25 5.93
N LYS A 50 8.90 -10.96 5.74
CA LYS A 50 9.98 -10.29 6.48
C LYS A 50 9.58 -9.91 7.90
N TYR A 51 8.31 -9.57 8.12
CA TYR A 51 7.80 -9.02 9.37
C TYR A 51 6.56 -9.79 9.80
N SER A 52 6.75 -10.69 10.75
CA SER A 52 5.63 -11.45 11.32
C SER A 52 4.61 -10.50 11.94
N VAL A 53 3.42 -10.47 11.37
CA VAL A 53 2.27 -9.72 11.90
C VAL A 53 1.40 -10.67 12.71
N SER A 54 0.94 -10.20 13.85
CA SER A 54 -0.01 -10.96 14.68
C SER A 54 -1.32 -11.18 13.90
N ILE A 55 -1.98 -12.30 14.18
CA ILE A 55 -3.35 -12.59 13.69
C ILE A 55 -4.33 -11.47 14.08
N LYS A 56 -4.04 -10.74 15.17
CA LYS A 56 -4.84 -9.60 15.64
C LYS A 56 -4.56 -8.30 14.87
N GLY A 57 -3.68 -8.33 13.85
CA GLY A 57 -3.25 -7.15 13.12
C GLY A 57 -1.98 -6.50 13.66
N SER A 58 -1.60 -5.40 13.04
CA SER A 58 -0.42 -4.60 13.41
C SER A 58 -0.84 -3.47 14.34
N SER A 59 -0.13 -3.29 15.44
CA SER A 59 -0.26 -2.09 16.27
C SER A 59 0.46 -0.90 15.60
N LEU A 60 0.15 0.34 16.01
CA LEU A 60 0.87 1.53 15.58
C LEU A 60 2.38 1.41 15.86
N SER A 61 2.77 0.83 16.99
CA SER A 61 4.17 0.55 17.34
C SER A 61 4.85 -0.40 16.36
N ASP A 62 4.12 -1.41 15.86
CA ASP A 62 4.66 -2.35 14.88
C ASP A 62 4.86 -1.65 13.53
N LEU A 63 3.91 -0.81 13.11
CA LEU A 63 4.06 -0.01 11.89
C LEU A 63 5.27 0.92 11.94
N ILE A 64 5.53 1.57 13.08
CA ILE A 64 6.70 2.41 13.30
C ILE A 64 7.99 1.59 13.15
N LYS A 65 8.05 0.40 13.78
CA LYS A 65 9.22 -0.47 13.70
C LYS A 65 9.47 -0.98 12.27
N ILE A 66 8.40 -1.38 11.57
CA ILE A 66 8.50 -1.87 10.19
C ILE A 66 8.92 -0.74 9.26
N ALA A 67 8.33 0.46 9.39
CA ALA A 67 8.71 1.64 8.63
C ALA A 67 10.23 1.91 8.75
N GLY A 68 10.77 1.88 9.99
CA GLY A 68 12.20 2.06 10.23
C GLY A 68 13.07 1.01 9.54
N LYS A 69 12.62 -0.26 9.50
CA LYS A 69 13.35 -1.37 8.85
C LYS A 69 13.36 -1.26 7.32
N ILE A 70 12.38 -0.59 6.71
CA ILE A 70 12.34 -0.32 5.26
C ILE A 70 12.84 1.09 4.94
N ASN A 71 13.65 1.68 5.83
CA ASN A 71 14.29 2.99 5.65
C ASN A 71 13.31 4.16 5.50
N LEU A 72 12.14 4.06 6.13
CA LEU A 72 11.19 5.16 6.26
C LEU A 72 11.25 5.73 7.69
N ASN A 73 11.35 7.05 7.80
CA ASN A 73 11.10 7.75 9.05
C ASN A 73 9.60 7.83 9.30
N SER A 74 9.20 7.85 10.55
CA SER A 74 7.81 8.00 10.94
C SER A 74 7.64 8.90 12.14
N ARG A 75 6.52 9.61 12.21
CA ARG A 75 6.12 10.46 13.32
C ARG A 75 4.68 10.16 13.70
N PRO A 76 4.44 9.48 14.84
CA PRO A 76 3.09 9.30 15.35
C PRO A 76 2.57 10.62 15.90
N LEU A 77 1.31 10.91 15.64
CA LEU A 77 0.63 12.14 16.07
C LEU A 77 -0.73 11.79 16.65
N ARG A 78 -1.14 12.57 17.63
CA ARG A 78 -2.52 12.65 18.09
C ARG A 78 -3.01 14.06 17.76
N LEU A 79 -4.14 14.18 17.09
CA LEU A 79 -4.65 15.44 16.55
C LEU A 79 -6.18 15.43 16.46
N GLU A 80 -6.72 16.63 16.39
CA GLU A 80 -8.15 16.87 16.17
C GLU A 80 -8.45 16.99 14.66
N MET A 81 -9.74 17.00 14.29
CA MET A 81 -10.19 17.02 12.90
C MET A 81 -9.70 18.23 12.09
N ASP A 82 -9.66 19.41 12.70
CA ASP A 82 -9.21 20.67 12.08
C ASP A 82 -7.70 20.67 11.76
N GLU A 83 -6.93 19.79 12.38
CA GLU A 83 -5.50 19.65 12.18
C GLU A 83 -5.12 18.69 11.04
N LEU A 84 -6.08 17.91 10.52
CA LEU A 84 -5.83 16.95 9.42
C LEU A 84 -5.19 17.61 8.19
N SER A 85 -5.55 18.85 7.89
CA SER A 85 -4.99 19.60 6.76
C SER A 85 -3.52 19.99 6.92
N LYS A 86 -2.99 19.94 8.15
CA LYS A 86 -1.58 20.25 8.47
C LYS A 86 -0.66 19.05 8.33
N LEU A 87 -1.21 17.84 8.13
CA LEU A 87 -0.43 16.61 8.01
C LEU A 87 0.38 16.57 6.72
N ARG A 88 1.56 15.96 6.82
CA ARG A 88 2.35 15.60 5.65
C ARG A 88 1.73 14.39 4.95
N LEU A 89 1.20 14.62 3.75
CA LEU A 89 0.53 13.59 2.95
C LEU A 89 1.48 12.94 1.94
N PRO A 90 1.28 11.65 1.57
CA PRO A 90 0.33 10.73 2.19
C PRO A 90 0.78 10.28 3.59
N CYS A 91 -0.17 9.95 4.46
CA CYS A 91 0.11 9.41 5.79
C CYS A 91 -0.89 8.32 6.16
N ILE A 92 -0.58 7.51 7.18
CA ILE A 92 -1.51 6.50 7.70
C ILE A 92 -2.38 7.16 8.78
N ILE A 93 -3.67 6.86 8.76
CA ILE A 93 -4.61 7.24 9.81
C ILE A 93 -5.32 6.02 10.35
N HIS A 94 -5.68 6.08 11.63
CA HIS A 94 -6.44 5.05 12.32
C HIS A 94 -7.91 5.46 12.39
N ILE A 95 -8.79 4.57 11.96
CA ILE A 95 -10.24 4.76 11.95
C ILE A 95 -10.95 3.58 12.61
N ASN A 96 -12.21 3.76 13.02
CA ASN A 96 -13.08 2.72 13.58
C ASN A 96 -12.47 1.92 14.74
N MET A 97 -11.45 2.42 15.43
CA MET A 97 -10.73 1.81 16.55
C MET A 97 -9.88 0.56 16.21
N ASP A 98 -9.95 0.03 14.98
CA ASP A 98 -9.31 -1.24 14.60
C ASP A 98 -8.72 -1.24 13.17
N HIS A 99 -8.84 -0.13 12.42
CA HIS A 99 -8.48 -0.12 11.01
C HIS A 99 -7.54 1.01 10.63
N PHE A 100 -6.56 0.72 9.75
CA PHE A 100 -5.64 1.70 9.19
C PHE A 100 -5.94 1.95 7.72
N VAL A 101 -5.93 3.22 7.33
CA VAL A 101 -6.09 3.68 5.94
C VAL A 101 -5.04 4.72 5.58
N VAL A 102 -4.79 4.94 4.30
CA VAL A 102 -3.89 5.99 3.82
C VAL A 102 -4.68 7.24 3.48
N LEU A 103 -4.40 8.34 4.18
CA LEU A 103 -4.91 9.68 3.87
C LEU A 103 -4.12 10.26 2.70
N VAL A 104 -4.82 10.60 1.62
CA VAL A 104 -4.22 11.11 0.38
C VAL A 104 -4.40 12.61 0.21
N SER A 105 -5.60 13.10 0.50
CA SER A 105 -5.88 14.53 0.42
C SER A 105 -6.98 14.96 1.38
N VAL A 106 -6.87 16.20 1.85
CA VAL A 106 -7.87 16.88 2.69
C VAL A 106 -8.26 18.17 1.99
N ASN A 107 -9.43 18.18 1.36
CA ASN A 107 -10.00 19.31 0.66
C ASN A 107 -11.47 19.47 1.06
N LYS A 108 -12.36 19.79 0.10
CA LYS A 108 -13.83 19.76 0.32
C LYS A 108 -14.32 18.36 0.72
N LYS A 109 -13.60 17.34 0.31
CA LYS A 109 -13.79 15.95 0.73
C LYS A 109 -12.44 15.39 1.18
N ILE A 110 -12.48 14.46 2.10
CA ILE A 110 -11.33 13.71 2.58
C ILE A 110 -11.18 12.48 1.70
N GLU A 111 -10.04 12.36 1.02
CA GLU A 111 -9.71 11.22 0.16
C GLU A 111 -8.80 10.28 0.91
N VAL A 112 -9.23 9.04 1.05
CA VAL A 112 -8.43 7.96 1.63
C VAL A 112 -8.34 6.77 0.68
N ILE A 113 -7.31 5.96 0.85
CA ILE A 113 -7.21 4.63 0.26
C ILE A 113 -7.34 3.62 1.41
N ASP A 114 -8.44 2.90 1.37
CA ASP A 114 -8.75 1.84 2.33
C ASP A 114 -8.21 0.51 1.78
N PRO A 115 -7.35 -0.19 2.53
CA PRO A 115 -6.84 -1.49 2.12
C PRO A 115 -7.90 -2.56 1.86
N SER A 116 -9.08 -2.43 2.47
CA SER A 116 -10.18 -3.39 2.31
C SER A 116 -11.12 -3.05 1.15
N LEU A 117 -11.30 -1.75 0.86
CA LEU A 117 -12.35 -1.24 -0.04
C LEU A 117 -11.81 -0.44 -1.23
N GLY A 118 -10.51 -0.11 -1.24
CA GLY A 118 -9.91 0.76 -2.24
C GLY A 118 -10.14 2.24 -1.94
N LYS A 119 -10.26 3.04 -3.00
CA LYS A 119 -10.37 4.50 -2.90
C LYS A 119 -11.73 4.94 -2.35
N ARG A 120 -11.73 5.81 -1.34
CA ARG A 120 -12.92 6.33 -0.68
C ARG A 120 -12.85 7.84 -0.51
N PHE A 121 -14.03 8.46 -0.49
CA PHE A 121 -14.21 9.89 -0.26
C PHE A 121 -15.27 10.09 0.81
N TYR A 122 -14.93 10.88 1.81
CA TYR A 122 -15.81 11.23 2.93
C TYR A 122 -16.03 12.74 2.96
N SER A 123 -17.19 13.16 3.45
CA SER A 123 -17.37 14.52 3.96
C SER A 123 -16.59 14.69 5.26
N ILE A 124 -16.43 15.92 5.73
CA ILE A 124 -15.74 16.20 7.00
C ILE A 124 -16.52 15.57 8.16
N ASP A 125 -17.84 15.67 8.13
CA ASP A 125 -18.72 15.15 9.19
C ASP A 125 -18.66 13.62 9.24
N GLU A 126 -18.84 12.92 8.08
CA GLU A 126 -18.72 11.45 8.01
C GLU A 126 -17.36 10.95 8.49
N PHE A 127 -16.29 11.67 8.18
CA PHE A 127 -14.95 11.27 8.59
C PHE A 127 -14.71 11.49 10.09
N SER A 128 -15.29 12.54 10.66
CA SER A 128 -15.20 12.84 12.08
C SER A 128 -15.79 11.73 12.96
N ASP A 129 -16.83 11.03 12.49
CA ASP A 129 -17.47 9.94 13.22
C ASP A 129 -16.58 8.67 13.33
N ILE A 130 -15.67 8.50 12.38
CA ILE A 130 -14.81 7.30 12.29
C ILE A 130 -13.35 7.56 12.68
N PHE A 131 -12.88 8.81 12.64
CA PHE A 131 -11.50 9.16 12.94
C PHE A 131 -11.21 9.04 14.44
N THR A 132 -10.12 8.36 14.80
CA THR A 132 -9.74 8.12 16.20
C THR A 132 -8.77 9.14 16.79
N GLY A 133 -8.41 10.16 16.02
CA GLY A 133 -7.42 11.15 16.43
C GLY A 133 -5.96 10.70 16.27
N ILE A 134 -5.70 9.51 15.65
CA ILE A 134 -4.35 8.98 15.52
C ILE A 134 -3.91 9.00 14.06
N ALA A 135 -2.72 9.58 13.81
CA ALA A 135 -2.07 9.60 12.51
C ALA A 135 -0.60 9.19 12.62
N LEU A 136 -0.06 8.65 11.54
CA LEU A 136 1.35 8.30 11.39
C LEU A 136 1.85 8.92 10.08
N GLU A 137 2.60 10.01 10.20
CA GLU A 137 3.32 10.56 9.06
C GLU A 137 4.54 9.70 8.74
N ILE A 138 4.80 9.51 7.45
CA ILE A 138 5.87 8.64 6.97
C ILE A 138 6.58 9.33 5.80
N TRP A 139 7.92 9.27 5.79
CA TRP A 139 8.76 9.81 4.71
C TRP A 139 10.10 9.06 4.61
N PRO A 140 10.76 9.08 3.44
CA PRO A 140 12.06 8.46 3.26
C PRO A 140 13.12 9.02 4.18
N ASN A 141 14.00 8.16 4.71
CA ASN A 141 15.25 8.57 5.36
C ASN A 141 16.41 8.61 4.33
N SER A 142 17.62 8.96 4.79
CA SER A 142 18.81 9.06 3.94
C SER A 142 19.28 7.73 3.33
N LYS A 143 18.84 6.60 3.86
CA LYS A 143 19.17 5.24 3.40
C LYS A 143 18.07 4.62 2.53
N PHE A 144 17.00 5.37 2.26
CA PHE A 144 15.89 4.87 1.47
C PHE A 144 16.30 4.74 0.00
N GLU A 145 16.20 3.53 -0.52
CA GLU A 145 16.54 3.23 -1.91
C GLU A 145 15.25 3.03 -2.72
N LYS A 146 15.18 3.72 -3.85
CA LYS A 146 14.11 3.49 -4.82
C LYS A 146 14.36 2.16 -5.54
N ASN A 147 13.35 1.33 -5.60
CA ASN A 147 13.40 0.08 -6.36
C ASN A 147 12.37 0.15 -7.49
N GLU A 148 12.83 0.39 -8.71
CA GLU A 148 11.96 0.50 -9.88
C GLU A 148 11.45 -0.86 -10.41
N LYS A 149 11.88 -1.95 -9.82
CA LYS A 149 11.40 -3.28 -10.21
C LYS A 149 9.94 -3.46 -9.78
N LYS A 150 9.01 -2.96 -10.58
CA LYS A 150 7.70 -3.57 -10.67
C LYS A 150 7.94 -5.05 -11.01
N GLU A 151 7.63 -5.95 -10.13
CA GLU A 151 7.39 -7.34 -10.53
C GLU A 151 6.20 -7.29 -11.49
N ILE A 152 6.49 -7.14 -12.77
CA ILE A 152 5.52 -7.41 -13.82
C ILE A 152 5.29 -8.91 -13.67
N PHE A 153 4.13 -9.28 -13.12
CA PHE A 153 3.66 -10.65 -13.12
C PHE A 153 3.68 -11.11 -14.57
N ASN A 154 4.73 -11.86 -14.91
CA ASN A 154 4.98 -12.25 -16.29
C ASN A 154 4.03 -13.40 -16.61
N PHE A 155 2.81 -13.04 -17.06
CA PHE A 155 1.74 -13.97 -17.43
C PHE A 155 2.24 -14.99 -18.44
N PHE A 156 3.24 -14.64 -19.24
CA PHE A 156 3.91 -15.56 -20.17
C PHE A 156 4.69 -16.66 -19.45
N HIS A 157 5.21 -16.46 -18.24
CA HIS A 157 5.86 -17.50 -17.47
C HIS A 157 4.85 -18.54 -17.00
N LEU A 158 3.67 -18.09 -16.58
CA LEU A 158 2.57 -18.99 -16.20
C LEU A 158 2.07 -19.83 -17.39
N LEU A 159 1.98 -19.19 -18.58
CA LEU A 159 1.62 -19.91 -19.82
C LEU A 159 2.69 -20.91 -20.26
N HIS A 160 3.96 -20.66 -19.98
CA HIS A 160 5.03 -21.61 -20.28
C HIS A 160 4.92 -22.86 -19.40
N ASP A 161 4.60 -22.69 -18.11
CA ASP A 161 4.41 -23.80 -17.19
C ASP A 161 3.17 -24.64 -17.54
N LEU A 162 2.10 -24.00 -18.08
CA LEU A 162 0.93 -24.71 -18.60
C LEU A 162 1.27 -25.61 -19.80
N LYS A 163 2.24 -25.25 -20.65
CA LYS A 163 2.68 -26.09 -21.76
C LYS A 163 3.26 -27.42 -21.30
N SER A 164 3.87 -27.49 -20.13
CA SER A 164 4.39 -28.71 -19.54
C SER A 164 3.29 -29.70 -19.12
N LEU A 165 2.05 -29.21 -18.92
CA LEU A 165 0.87 -30.02 -18.55
C LEU A 165 0.11 -30.57 -19.76
N LEU A 166 0.33 -29.99 -20.96
CA LEU A 166 -0.34 -30.44 -22.20
C LEU A 166 -0.21 -31.94 -22.50
N PRO A 167 0.98 -32.60 -22.38
CA PRO A 167 1.09 -34.03 -22.59
C PRO A 167 0.26 -34.84 -21.59
N SER A 168 0.18 -34.40 -20.32
CA SER A 168 -0.63 -35.10 -19.31
C SER A 168 -2.12 -35.00 -19.62
N PHE A 169 -2.60 -33.86 -20.10
CA PHE A 169 -3.98 -33.70 -20.56
C PHE A 169 -4.29 -34.55 -21.78
N SER A 170 -3.36 -34.71 -22.74
CA SER A 170 -3.56 -35.57 -23.91
C SER A 170 -3.70 -37.03 -23.54
N TYR A 171 -2.92 -37.52 -22.57
CA TYR A 171 -3.04 -38.91 -22.07
C TYR A 171 -4.41 -39.15 -21.40
N ILE A 172 -4.88 -38.21 -20.60
CA ILE A 172 -6.19 -38.34 -19.94
C ILE A 172 -7.32 -38.36 -20.99
N LEU A 173 -7.22 -37.50 -22.01
CA LEU A 173 -8.23 -37.44 -23.07
C LEU A 173 -8.28 -38.73 -23.90
N ILE A 174 -7.12 -39.31 -24.21
CA ILE A 174 -7.04 -40.60 -24.93
C ILE A 174 -7.64 -41.72 -24.08
N LEU A 175 -7.33 -41.78 -22.79
CA LEU A 175 -7.88 -42.78 -21.88
C LEU A 175 -9.40 -42.66 -21.76
N ALA A 176 -9.95 -41.41 -21.74
CA ALA A 176 -11.38 -41.16 -21.65
C ALA A 176 -12.16 -41.54 -22.94
N VAL A 177 -11.48 -41.65 -24.08
CA VAL A 177 -12.11 -42.08 -25.36
C VAL A 177 -12.05 -43.61 -25.54
N VAL A 178 -11.11 -44.27 -24.86
CA VAL A 178 -10.90 -45.74 -24.98
C VAL A 178 -11.76 -46.52 -23.96
N LEU A 179 -12.22 -45.90 -22.91
CA LEU A 179 -13.16 -46.44 -21.91
C LEU A 179 -14.60 -46.13 -22.28
#